data_160db0f347c7f51903018e14f061b874
#
_entry.id   160db0f347c7f51903018e14f061b874
#
_cell.length_a   1.000
_cell.length_b   1.000
_cell.length_c   1.000
_cell.angle_alpha   90.00
_cell.angle_beta   90.00
_cell.angle_gamma   90.00
#
_symmetry.space_group_name_H-M   'P 1'
#
loop_
_entity.id
_entity.type
_entity.pdbx_description
1 polymer ?
#
loop_
_entity_poly.entity_id
_entity_poly.type
_entity_poly.pdbx_seq_one_letter_code
_entity_poly.pdbx_strand_id
1 'polypeptide(L)'
;PHCDGPVFKGKHVAVIGGGNSGVEAAIDLANIVGHVTLFEFAGELKADDILQKRLYSLSNVDVILNAQTLEVLGSDKVNSMIYLDRKTNEKKTIALEGIFIQIGLLPNTDFVKNTVDLSKFGEIIIDSHGQSSLPGLFAAGDVTTVPYKQIIIAMGEGAKASLGAFDFLIRQ
;
A
#
# COMPACT_ATOMS: atom_id res chain seq x y z
N PRO A 1 2.11 7.56 -0.15
CA PRO A 1 3.06 8.60 -0.61
C PRO A 1 2.41 9.98 -0.69
N HIS A 2 1.17 10.11 -1.21
CA HIS A 2 0.52 11.40 -1.43
C HIS A 2 0.38 12.26 -0.17
N CYS A 3 0.02 11.67 0.99
CA CYS A 3 -0.16 12.42 2.23
C CYS A 3 1.17 12.68 2.94
N ASP A 4 2.05 11.68 3.00
CA ASP A 4 3.26 11.72 3.82
C ASP A 4 4.52 12.16 3.06
N GLY A 5 4.50 12.06 1.71
CA GLY A 5 5.63 12.44 0.86
C GLY A 5 6.24 13.80 1.19
N PRO A 6 5.42 14.87 1.36
CA PRO A 6 5.93 16.22 1.66
C PRO A 6 6.79 16.31 2.93
N VAL A 7 6.59 15.43 3.92
CA VAL A 7 7.40 15.38 5.16
C VAL A 7 8.85 14.95 4.89
N PHE A 8 9.08 14.30 3.73
CA PHE A 8 10.39 13.79 3.30
C PHE A 8 11.06 14.66 2.23
N LYS A 9 10.64 15.92 2.07
CA LYS A 9 11.23 16.84 1.09
C LYS A 9 12.76 16.91 1.24
N GLY A 10 13.46 16.69 0.12
CA GLY A 10 14.92 16.73 0.04
C GLY A 10 15.66 15.54 0.63
N LYS A 11 14.95 14.56 1.20
CA LYS A 11 15.51 13.37 1.84
C LYS A 11 15.71 12.22 0.85
N HIS A 12 16.48 11.20 1.29
CA HIS A 12 16.57 9.91 0.61
C HIS A 12 15.56 8.95 1.23
N VAL A 13 14.68 8.40 0.40
CA VAL A 13 13.65 7.44 0.84
C VAL A 13 13.70 6.14 0.05
N ALA A 14 13.25 5.05 0.67
CA ALA A 14 13.01 3.78 0.00
C ALA A 14 11.52 3.61 -0.33
N VAL A 15 11.24 2.95 -1.44
CA VAL A 15 9.93 2.37 -1.76
C VAL A 15 10.11 0.86 -1.86
N ILE A 16 9.31 0.09 -1.12
CA ILE A 16 9.35 -1.38 -1.12
C ILE A 16 8.17 -1.91 -1.92
N GLY A 17 8.46 -2.57 -3.05
CA GLY A 17 7.48 -3.18 -3.95
C GLY A 17 7.54 -2.60 -5.36
N GLY A 18 7.63 -3.47 -6.37
CA GLY A 18 7.79 -3.13 -7.79
C GLY A 18 6.55 -3.40 -8.65
N GLY A 19 5.35 -3.48 -8.05
CA GLY A 19 4.08 -3.44 -8.77
C GLY A 19 3.65 -2.01 -9.11
N ASN A 20 2.47 -1.84 -9.75
CA ASN A 20 1.96 -0.52 -10.14
C ASN A 20 2.00 0.48 -8.97
N SER A 21 1.45 0.13 -7.81
CA SER A 21 1.41 1.02 -6.66
C SER A 21 2.79 1.47 -6.17
N GLY A 22 3.79 0.58 -6.19
CA GLY A 22 5.15 0.92 -5.78
C GLY A 22 5.85 1.81 -6.79
N VAL A 23 5.70 1.53 -8.08
CA VAL A 23 6.29 2.32 -9.16
C VAL A 23 5.64 3.71 -9.23
N GLU A 24 4.31 3.82 -9.12
CA GLU A 24 3.59 5.09 -9.03
C GLU A 24 4.05 5.90 -7.81
N ALA A 25 4.17 5.26 -6.64
CA ALA A 25 4.67 5.89 -5.43
C ALA A 25 6.09 6.43 -5.61
N ALA A 26 6.97 5.67 -6.26
CA ALA A 26 8.35 6.12 -6.52
C ALA A 26 8.40 7.32 -7.49
N ILE A 27 7.56 7.30 -8.54
CA ILE A 27 7.44 8.43 -9.48
C ILE A 27 6.95 9.69 -8.78
N ASP A 28 5.90 9.57 -7.95
CA ASP A 28 5.34 10.71 -7.22
C ASP A 28 6.34 11.28 -6.22
N LEU A 29 6.99 10.41 -5.44
CA LEU A 29 7.99 10.81 -4.45
C LEU A 29 9.20 11.46 -5.11
N ALA A 30 9.63 11.01 -6.27
CA ALA A 30 10.77 11.60 -6.98
C ALA A 30 10.61 13.10 -7.28
N ASN A 31 9.36 13.60 -7.37
CA ASN A 31 9.07 15.02 -7.53
C ASN A 31 9.13 15.82 -6.21
N ILE A 32 9.25 15.14 -5.07
CA ILE A 32 9.14 15.75 -3.73
C ILE A 32 10.45 15.61 -2.96
N VAL A 33 11.04 14.41 -2.99
CA VAL A 33 12.22 14.04 -2.19
C VAL A 33 13.51 14.27 -2.96
N GLY A 34 14.66 14.17 -2.28
CA GLY A 34 15.97 14.30 -2.92
C GLY A 34 16.32 13.08 -3.77
N HIS A 35 16.06 11.88 -3.25
CA HIS A 35 16.37 10.62 -3.93
C HIS A 35 15.38 9.52 -3.52
N VAL A 36 15.05 8.62 -4.46
CA VAL A 36 14.23 7.43 -4.21
C VAL A 36 15.01 6.19 -4.59
N THR A 37 15.03 5.19 -3.73
CA THR A 37 15.47 3.83 -4.08
C THR A 37 14.27 2.88 -4.01
N LEU A 38 13.86 2.34 -5.15
CA LEU A 38 12.80 1.33 -5.23
C LEU A 38 13.42 -0.06 -5.10
N PHE A 39 12.91 -0.85 -4.16
CA PHE A 39 13.31 -2.23 -3.91
C PHE A 39 12.23 -3.19 -4.37
N GLU A 40 12.61 -4.16 -5.20
CA GLU A 40 11.73 -5.26 -5.61
C GLU A 40 12.35 -6.61 -5.25
N PHE A 41 11.53 -7.47 -4.65
CA PHE A 41 11.94 -8.83 -4.26
C PHE A 41 12.19 -9.73 -5.46
N ALA A 42 11.42 -9.57 -6.54
CA ALA A 42 11.60 -10.32 -7.78
C ALA A 42 12.78 -9.79 -8.63
N GLY A 43 13.14 -10.54 -9.67
CA GLY A 43 14.18 -10.15 -10.61
C GLY A 43 13.74 -9.11 -11.66
N GLU A 44 12.48 -8.69 -11.62
CA GLU A 44 11.88 -7.74 -12.55
C GLU A 44 10.75 -6.97 -11.86
N LEU A 45 10.43 -5.77 -12.35
CA LEU A 45 9.26 -5.02 -11.94
C LEU A 45 8.01 -5.64 -12.55
N LYS A 46 6.91 -5.65 -11.79
CA LYS A 46 5.59 -6.16 -12.23
C LYS A 46 4.62 -5.05 -12.61
N ALA A 47 5.07 -3.82 -12.58
CA ALA A 47 4.29 -2.65 -13.01
C ALA A 47 4.14 -2.63 -14.53
N ASP A 48 3.13 -1.91 -15.01
CA ASP A 48 2.89 -1.68 -16.43
C ASP A 48 4.09 -1.00 -17.10
N ASP A 49 4.37 -1.38 -18.36
CA ASP A 49 5.54 -0.90 -19.12
C ASP A 49 5.62 0.64 -19.20
N ILE A 50 4.47 1.31 -19.27
CA ILE A 50 4.42 2.78 -19.33
C ILE A 50 4.94 3.41 -18.04
N LEU A 51 4.60 2.83 -16.90
CA LEU A 51 5.07 3.26 -15.58
C LEU A 51 6.56 2.98 -15.41
N GLN A 52 7.02 1.80 -15.83
CA GLN A 52 8.44 1.46 -15.78
C GLN A 52 9.28 2.41 -16.63
N LYS A 53 8.85 2.71 -17.87
CA LYS A 53 9.53 3.69 -18.73
C LYS A 53 9.62 5.06 -18.09
N ARG A 54 8.54 5.51 -17.45
CA ARG A 54 8.52 6.77 -16.72
C ARG A 54 9.47 6.75 -15.53
N LEU A 55 9.47 5.68 -14.73
CA LEU A 55 10.36 5.51 -13.58
C LEU A 55 11.83 5.63 -13.99
N TYR A 56 12.24 4.84 -14.99
CA TYR A 56 13.63 4.82 -15.47
C TYR A 56 14.07 6.11 -16.17
N SER A 57 13.15 7.01 -16.52
CA SER A 57 13.50 8.33 -17.07
C SER A 57 13.87 9.35 -15.98
N LEU A 58 13.69 9.03 -14.70
CA LEU A 58 13.95 9.93 -13.58
C LEU A 58 15.41 9.77 -13.11
N SER A 59 16.12 10.89 -13.01
CA SER A 59 17.55 10.89 -12.65
C SER A 59 17.84 10.71 -11.17
N ASN A 60 16.81 10.87 -10.33
CA ASN A 60 16.89 10.73 -8.87
C ASN A 60 16.18 9.49 -8.35
N VAL A 61 16.05 8.46 -9.20
CA VAL A 61 15.45 7.17 -8.81
C VAL A 61 16.41 6.03 -9.16
N ASP A 62 16.71 5.20 -8.17
CA ASP A 62 17.41 3.94 -8.36
C ASP A 62 16.45 2.76 -8.15
N VAL A 63 16.66 1.68 -8.92
CA VAL A 63 15.88 0.44 -8.80
C VAL A 63 16.81 -0.71 -8.44
N ILE A 64 16.52 -1.37 -7.32
CA ILE A 64 17.24 -2.55 -6.84
C ILE A 64 16.30 -3.75 -6.88
N LEU A 65 16.57 -4.64 -7.83
CA LEU A 65 15.85 -5.90 -8.02
C LEU A 65 16.50 -7.03 -7.21
N ASN A 66 15.77 -8.12 -6.98
CA ASN A 66 16.20 -9.27 -6.18
C ASN A 66 16.58 -8.87 -4.74
N ALA A 67 15.91 -7.87 -4.19
CA ALA A 67 16.20 -7.32 -2.88
C ALA A 67 15.13 -7.73 -1.86
N GLN A 68 15.55 -8.42 -0.82
CA GLN A 68 14.70 -8.75 0.32
C GLN A 68 15.00 -7.83 1.48
N THR A 69 14.07 -7.00 1.87
CA THR A 69 14.17 -6.21 3.11
C THR A 69 14.27 -7.15 4.30
N LEU A 70 15.29 -6.96 5.12
CA LEU A 70 15.53 -7.76 6.32
C LEU A 70 15.23 -6.99 7.60
N GLU A 71 15.73 -5.74 7.70
CA GLU A 71 15.66 -4.98 8.92
C GLU A 71 15.65 -3.48 8.64
N VAL A 72 14.88 -2.74 9.41
CA VAL A 72 14.82 -1.28 9.41
C VAL A 72 15.50 -0.78 10.66
N LEU A 73 16.49 0.10 10.51
CA LEU A 73 17.33 0.58 11.61
C LEU A 73 17.07 2.07 11.89
N GLY A 74 17.25 2.43 13.15
CA GLY A 74 17.12 3.80 13.65
C GLY A 74 16.85 3.81 15.14
N SER A 75 16.81 5.00 15.74
CA SER A 75 16.35 5.20 17.12
C SER A 75 14.95 5.83 17.13
N ASP A 76 14.88 7.15 17.17
CA ASP A 76 13.60 7.89 17.09
C ASP A 76 13.06 7.98 15.66
N LYS A 77 13.94 7.85 14.67
CA LYS A 77 13.61 7.89 13.24
C LYS A 77 14.44 6.85 12.51
N VAL A 78 13.92 6.39 11.38
CA VAL A 78 14.67 5.52 10.49
C VAL A 78 15.89 6.26 9.94
N ASN A 79 17.04 5.57 9.91
CA ASN A 79 18.29 6.10 9.36
C ASN A 79 18.94 5.17 8.34
N SER A 80 18.58 3.90 8.34
CA SER A 80 19.10 2.92 7.39
C SER A 80 18.20 1.68 7.29
N MET A 81 18.45 0.86 6.30
CA MET A 81 17.78 -0.42 6.08
C MET A 81 18.82 -1.46 5.66
N ILE A 82 18.68 -2.68 6.19
CA ILE A 82 19.44 -3.84 5.76
C ILE A 82 18.57 -4.65 4.77
N TYR A 83 19.11 -4.98 3.63
CA TYR A 83 18.49 -5.87 2.67
C TYR A 83 19.47 -6.97 2.22
N LEU A 84 18.91 -8.10 1.81
CA LEU A 84 19.62 -9.20 1.19
C LEU A 84 19.56 -9.04 -0.33
N ASP A 85 20.72 -8.95 -0.96
CA ASP A 85 20.82 -9.13 -2.41
C ASP A 85 20.69 -10.63 -2.70
N ARG A 86 19.54 -11.05 -3.24
CA ARG A 86 19.21 -12.46 -3.47
C ARG A 86 19.97 -13.09 -4.63
N LYS A 87 20.66 -12.29 -5.45
CA LYS A 87 21.57 -12.82 -6.50
C LYS A 87 22.91 -13.23 -5.93
N THR A 88 23.48 -12.40 -5.05
CA THR A 88 24.81 -12.63 -4.47
C THR A 88 24.72 -13.29 -3.10
N ASN A 89 23.54 -13.32 -2.47
CA ASN A 89 23.29 -13.75 -1.12
C ASN A 89 24.05 -12.91 -0.06
N GLU A 90 24.32 -11.65 -0.38
CA GLU A 90 25.01 -10.71 0.47
C GLU A 90 24.04 -9.78 1.18
N LYS A 91 24.27 -9.52 2.46
CA LYS A 91 23.56 -8.47 3.18
C LYS A 91 24.19 -7.12 2.89
N LYS A 92 23.36 -6.16 2.51
CA LYS A 92 23.79 -4.78 2.22
C LYS A 92 23.00 -3.81 3.08
N THR A 93 23.65 -2.72 3.46
CA THR A 93 23.01 -1.64 4.22
C THR A 93 22.92 -0.40 3.35
N ILE A 94 21.78 0.27 3.38
CA ILE A 94 21.55 1.55 2.72
C ILE A 94 21.11 2.60 3.73
N ALA A 95 21.75 3.76 3.70
CA ALA A 95 21.34 4.91 4.51
C ALA A 95 20.13 5.58 3.85
N LEU A 96 19.07 5.85 4.62
CA LEU A 96 17.84 6.50 4.16
C LEU A 96 17.07 7.10 5.34
N GLU A 97 16.16 7.99 5.05
CA GLU A 97 15.43 8.78 6.06
C GLU A 97 13.92 8.50 6.07
N GLY A 98 13.45 7.59 5.20
CA GLY A 98 12.04 7.19 5.14
C GLY A 98 11.85 5.93 4.31
N ILE A 99 10.80 5.15 4.64
CA ILE A 99 10.44 3.94 3.90
C ILE A 99 8.94 3.96 3.62
N PHE A 100 8.58 3.76 2.36
CA PHE A 100 7.20 3.62 1.88
C PHE A 100 6.97 2.17 1.45
N ILE A 101 6.09 1.47 2.15
CA ILE A 101 5.81 0.04 1.90
C ILE A 101 4.62 -0.06 0.94
N GLN A 102 4.84 -0.65 -0.24
CA GLN A 102 3.87 -0.77 -1.34
C GLN A 102 3.80 -2.21 -1.88
N ILE A 103 3.65 -3.18 -0.97
CA ILE A 103 3.63 -4.62 -1.28
C ILE A 103 2.22 -5.23 -1.26
N GLY A 104 1.20 -4.38 -1.30
CA GLY A 104 -0.21 -4.75 -1.25
C GLY A 104 -0.84 -4.55 0.12
N LEU A 105 -2.12 -4.87 0.21
CA LEU A 105 -2.93 -4.74 1.40
C LEU A 105 -3.43 -6.11 1.86
N LEU A 106 -3.43 -6.33 3.16
CA LEU A 106 -4.06 -7.49 3.80
C LEU A 106 -5.21 -6.97 4.67
N PRO A 107 -6.46 -7.21 4.27
CA PRO A 107 -7.61 -6.83 5.08
C PRO A 107 -7.63 -7.60 6.40
N ASN A 108 -7.91 -6.92 7.52
CA ASN A 108 -8.03 -7.54 8.84
C ASN A 108 -9.44 -8.15 9.00
N THR A 109 -9.71 -9.27 8.34
CA THR A 109 -11.05 -9.91 8.26
C THR A 109 -11.13 -11.28 8.90
N ASP A 110 -10.07 -11.75 9.55
CA ASP A 110 -10.05 -13.09 10.17
C ASP A 110 -11.18 -13.30 11.17
N PHE A 111 -11.58 -12.26 11.89
CA PHE A 111 -12.66 -12.31 12.88
C PHE A 111 -14.07 -12.50 12.28
N VAL A 112 -14.26 -12.23 10.99
CA VAL A 112 -15.53 -12.41 10.26
C VAL A 112 -15.46 -13.45 9.15
N LYS A 113 -14.35 -14.15 9.00
CA LYS A 113 -14.06 -15.07 7.89
C LYS A 113 -15.13 -16.15 7.67
N ASN A 114 -15.79 -16.60 8.73
CA ASN A 114 -16.83 -17.63 8.65
C ASN A 114 -18.25 -17.05 8.81
N THR A 115 -18.37 -15.73 8.79
CA THR A 115 -19.63 -15.03 9.09
C THR A 115 -20.17 -14.31 7.86
N VAL A 116 -19.30 -13.81 6.99
CA VAL A 116 -19.65 -13.08 5.77
C VAL A 116 -18.83 -13.58 4.59
N ASP A 117 -19.29 -13.27 3.38
CA ASP A 117 -18.56 -13.57 2.15
C ASP A 117 -17.36 -12.65 2.01
N LEU A 118 -16.21 -13.25 1.70
CA LEU A 118 -14.96 -12.54 1.44
C LEU A 118 -14.55 -12.71 -0.02
N SER A 119 -13.89 -11.69 -0.57
CA SER A 119 -13.24 -11.76 -1.87
C SER A 119 -12.03 -12.71 -1.82
N LYS A 120 -11.48 -13.07 -2.98
CA LYS A 120 -10.23 -13.85 -3.08
C LYS A 120 -9.02 -13.16 -2.41
N PHE A 121 -9.13 -11.86 -2.13
CA PHE A 121 -8.11 -11.07 -1.44
C PHE A 121 -8.41 -10.89 0.06
N GLY A 122 -9.48 -11.50 0.57
CA GLY A 122 -9.88 -11.42 1.97
C GLY A 122 -10.73 -10.18 2.32
N GLU A 123 -11.15 -9.37 1.35
CA GLU A 123 -11.99 -8.20 1.59
C GLU A 123 -13.45 -8.61 1.80
N ILE A 124 -14.17 -7.89 2.68
CA ILE A 124 -15.62 -8.12 2.87
C ILE A 124 -16.37 -7.68 1.61
N ILE A 125 -17.13 -8.59 1.02
CA ILE A 125 -18.01 -8.29 -0.12
C ILE A 125 -19.22 -7.52 0.40
N ILE A 126 -19.48 -6.34 -0.18
CA ILE A 126 -20.60 -5.47 0.19
C ILE A 126 -21.42 -5.08 -1.04
N ASP A 127 -22.69 -4.77 -0.79
CA ASP A 127 -23.58 -4.17 -1.78
C ASP A 127 -23.42 -2.64 -1.87
N SER A 128 -24.28 -1.99 -2.67
CA SER A 128 -24.28 -0.53 -2.84
C SER A 128 -24.64 0.25 -1.55
N HIS A 129 -25.20 -0.39 -0.53
CA HIS A 129 -25.55 0.20 0.75
C HIS A 129 -24.55 -0.10 1.86
N GLY A 130 -23.48 -0.83 1.55
CA GLY A 130 -22.49 -1.28 2.52
C GLY A 130 -22.90 -2.53 3.30
N GLN A 131 -23.99 -3.21 2.92
CA GLN A 131 -24.44 -4.44 3.58
C GLN A 131 -23.61 -5.63 3.09
N SER A 132 -23.19 -6.48 4.04
CA SER A 132 -22.50 -7.74 3.74
C SER A 132 -23.50 -8.85 3.37
N SER A 133 -22.99 -10.06 3.11
CA SER A 133 -23.82 -11.25 2.90
C SER A 133 -24.65 -11.66 4.14
N LEU A 134 -24.28 -11.20 5.35
CA LEU A 134 -25.06 -11.41 6.55
C LEU A 134 -26.02 -10.23 6.77
N PRO A 135 -27.35 -10.43 6.76
CA PRO A 135 -28.32 -9.37 7.04
C PRO A 135 -28.07 -8.69 8.39
N GLY A 136 -28.05 -7.34 8.41
CA GLY A 136 -27.79 -6.55 9.59
C GLY A 136 -26.31 -6.31 9.92
N LEU A 137 -25.38 -6.89 9.14
CA LEU A 137 -23.96 -6.59 9.22
C LEU A 137 -23.54 -5.71 8.04
N PHE A 138 -22.98 -4.54 8.35
CA PHE A 138 -22.51 -3.54 7.40
C PHE A 138 -21.01 -3.35 7.55
N ALA A 139 -20.34 -3.07 6.43
CA ALA A 139 -18.90 -2.81 6.41
C ALA A 139 -18.56 -1.65 5.48
N ALA A 140 -17.47 -0.94 5.79
CA ALA A 140 -17.05 0.23 5.04
C ALA A 140 -15.53 0.37 5.01
N GLY A 141 -15.02 1.11 4.02
CA GLY A 141 -13.60 1.46 3.92
C GLY A 141 -12.72 0.34 3.39
N ASP A 142 -11.43 0.40 3.71
CA ASP A 142 -10.36 -0.40 3.10
C ASP A 142 -10.53 -1.91 3.27
N VAL A 143 -11.26 -2.33 4.29
CA VAL A 143 -11.56 -3.74 4.59
C VAL A 143 -12.56 -4.37 3.62
N THR A 144 -13.23 -3.56 2.79
CA THR A 144 -14.29 -3.97 1.86
C THR A 144 -13.81 -4.02 0.41
N THR A 145 -14.67 -4.48 -0.49
CA THR A 145 -14.42 -4.55 -1.94
C THR A 145 -14.50 -3.19 -2.66
N VAL A 146 -14.51 -2.05 -1.95
CA VAL A 146 -14.44 -0.73 -2.61
C VAL A 146 -13.13 -0.59 -3.38
N PRO A 147 -13.16 -0.04 -4.61
CA PRO A 147 -11.98 -0.04 -5.48
C PRO A 147 -10.85 0.90 -5.02
N TYR A 148 -11.19 2.00 -4.34
CA TYR A 148 -10.20 2.99 -3.91
C TYR A 148 -10.07 3.03 -2.40
N LYS A 149 -8.82 2.86 -1.91
CA LYS A 149 -8.47 2.78 -0.49
C LYS A 149 -7.88 4.13 -0.04
N GLN A 150 -8.77 5.09 0.26
CA GLN A 150 -8.41 6.45 0.69
C GLN A 150 -9.27 6.86 1.90
N ILE A 151 -8.71 7.69 2.79
CA ILE A 151 -9.40 8.14 4.01
C ILE A 151 -10.77 8.76 3.69
N ILE A 152 -10.83 9.67 2.69
CA ILE A 152 -12.08 10.34 2.31
C ILE A 152 -13.11 9.34 1.74
N ILE A 153 -12.67 8.31 1.03
CA ILE A 153 -13.55 7.25 0.53
C ILE A 153 -14.08 6.44 1.71
N ALA A 154 -13.21 6.03 2.65
CA ALA A 154 -13.61 5.29 3.85
C ALA A 154 -14.65 6.05 4.69
N MET A 155 -14.50 7.38 4.82
CA MET A 155 -15.49 8.24 5.48
C MET A 155 -16.84 8.24 4.76
N GLY A 156 -16.83 8.40 3.43
CA GLY A 156 -18.05 8.37 2.62
C GLY A 156 -18.76 7.00 2.65
N GLU A 157 -17.97 5.93 2.55
CA GLU A 157 -18.49 4.56 2.67
C GLU A 157 -19.06 4.30 4.08
N GLY A 158 -18.45 4.82 5.15
CA GLY A 158 -18.96 4.73 6.50
C GLY A 158 -20.30 5.43 6.68
N ALA A 159 -20.46 6.63 6.12
CA ALA A 159 -21.73 7.36 6.11
C ALA A 159 -22.82 6.57 5.34
N LYS A 160 -22.47 6.02 4.17
CA LYS A 160 -23.38 5.18 3.37
C LYS A 160 -23.82 3.92 4.15
N ALA A 161 -22.88 3.21 4.75
CA ALA A 161 -23.16 2.02 5.54
C ALA A 161 -24.06 2.32 6.76
N SER A 162 -23.87 3.48 7.41
CA SER A 162 -24.73 3.94 8.52
C SER A 162 -26.15 4.19 8.07
N LEU A 163 -26.36 4.82 6.91
CA LEU A 163 -27.70 5.02 6.33
C LEU A 163 -28.34 3.68 5.94
N GLY A 164 -27.55 2.76 5.35
CA GLY A 164 -28.02 1.41 5.05
C GLY A 164 -28.45 0.64 6.31
N ALA A 165 -27.70 0.75 7.39
CA ALA A 165 -28.07 0.15 8.67
C ALA A 165 -29.36 0.75 9.26
N PHE A 166 -29.52 2.07 9.17
CA PHE A 166 -30.75 2.74 9.57
C PHE A 166 -31.95 2.24 8.77
N ASP A 167 -31.84 2.19 7.42
CA ASP A 167 -32.90 1.68 6.54
C ASP A 167 -33.27 0.21 6.84
N PHE A 168 -32.26 -0.61 7.19
CA PHE A 168 -32.49 -1.98 7.61
C PHE A 168 -33.33 -2.06 8.88
N LEU A 169 -32.98 -1.26 9.90
CA LEU A 169 -33.65 -1.27 11.20
C LEU A 169 -35.10 -0.79 11.14
N ILE A 170 -35.42 0.24 10.34
CA ILE A 170 -36.80 0.77 10.26
C ILE A 170 -37.75 -0.12 9.47
N ARG A 171 -37.24 -1.12 8.77
CA ARG A 171 -38.05 -2.07 7.96
C ARG A 171 -38.26 -3.42 8.64
N GLN A 172 -37.73 -3.61 9.85
CA GLN A 172 -38.01 -4.76 10.70
C GLN A 172 -39.27 -4.54 11.55
#